data_7b6aa63343b56563a3010b425334a198
#
_entry.id   7b6aa63343b56563a3010b425334a198
#
_cell.length_a   1.000
_cell.length_b   1.000
_cell.length_c   1.000
_cell.angle_alpha   90.00
_cell.angle_beta   90.00
_cell.angle_gamma   90.00
#
_symmetry.space_group_name_H-M   'P 1'
#
loop_
_entity.id
_entity.type
_entity.pdbx_description
1 polymer ?
#
loop_
_entity_poly.entity_id
_entity_poly.type
_entity_poly.pdbx_seq_one_letter_code
_entity_poly.pdbx_strand_id
1 'polypeptide(L)'
;MNRRRLIAIGAALCSPFLFNGAFAQSADEQISLLDARRLHDAGAAVLIDIREPIEHATGVVSGARLLPMSQLNQRLREIPMDSKTPVLLICRTQNRSSATLRALRKQLGEQNYAHVRFVHGGMSEWAQRGWPMVPTPKP
;
A
#
# COMPACT_ATOMS: atom_id res chain seq x y z
N MET A 1 -6.58 75.49 -9.95
CA MET A 1 -6.49 74.80 -8.67
C MET A 1 -6.96 73.36 -8.84
N ASN A 2 -6.03 72.45 -9.05
CA ASN A 2 -6.39 71.06 -9.31
C ASN A 2 -6.03 70.20 -8.09
N ARG A 3 -7.07 69.72 -7.41
CA ARG A 3 -6.93 68.73 -6.32
C ARG A 3 -6.91 67.33 -6.94
N ARG A 4 -5.71 66.76 -7.06
CA ARG A 4 -5.56 65.34 -7.41
C ARG A 4 -5.83 64.48 -6.19
N ARG A 5 -6.93 63.73 -6.22
CA ARG A 5 -7.22 62.68 -5.24
C ARG A 5 -6.44 61.42 -5.61
N LEU A 6 -5.54 61.05 -4.74
CA LEU A 6 -4.87 59.75 -4.80
C LEU A 6 -5.81 58.68 -4.30
N ILE A 7 -6.14 57.72 -5.16
CA ILE A 7 -6.90 56.54 -4.78
C ILE A 7 -5.85 55.46 -4.39
N ALA A 8 -5.84 55.10 -3.13
CA ALA A 8 -5.04 53.99 -2.63
C ALA A 8 -5.76 52.70 -2.99
N ILE A 9 -5.13 51.88 -3.87
CA ILE A 9 -5.58 50.54 -4.17
C ILE A 9 -5.02 49.62 -3.11
N GLY A 10 -5.92 49.17 -2.21
CA GLY A 10 -5.60 48.13 -1.25
C GLY A 10 -5.42 46.81 -1.93
N ALA A 11 -4.20 46.31 -1.96
CA ALA A 11 -3.91 44.93 -2.39
C ALA A 11 -4.39 43.96 -1.29
N ALA A 12 -5.47 43.29 -1.53
CA ALA A 12 -5.91 42.14 -0.74
C ALA A 12 -4.95 40.98 -0.96
N LEU A 13 -4.10 40.73 0.04
CA LEU A 13 -3.27 39.53 0.07
C LEU A 13 -4.19 38.32 0.33
N CYS A 14 -4.55 37.65 -0.75
CA CYS A 14 -5.16 36.33 -0.70
C CYS A 14 -4.07 35.35 -0.30
N SER A 15 -3.99 34.99 0.97
CA SER A 15 -3.15 33.90 1.45
C SER A 15 -3.70 32.57 0.89
N PRO A 16 -2.92 31.78 0.17
CA PRO A 16 -3.34 30.42 -0.16
C PRO A 16 -3.38 29.62 1.13
N PHE A 17 -4.55 29.23 1.55
CA PHE A 17 -4.72 28.18 2.55
C PHE A 17 -4.08 26.91 1.99
N LEU A 18 -2.90 26.61 2.48
CA LEU A 18 -2.28 25.31 2.31
C LEU A 18 -3.08 24.31 3.15
N PHE A 19 -4.09 23.72 2.54
CA PHE A 19 -4.69 22.50 3.03
C PHE A 19 -3.59 21.41 2.96
N ASN A 20 -2.83 21.31 4.04
CA ASN A 20 -1.85 20.26 4.21
C ASN A 20 -2.62 18.95 4.43
N GLY A 21 -2.72 18.15 3.37
CA GLY A 21 -3.57 16.98 3.30
C GLY A 21 -3.10 15.84 4.18
N ALA A 22 -3.57 15.82 5.43
CA ALA A 22 -3.54 14.60 6.23
C ALA A 22 -4.41 13.47 5.64
N PHE A 23 -5.26 13.77 4.67
CA PHE A 23 -6.11 12.80 3.97
C PHE A 23 -5.43 12.09 2.79
N ALA A 24 -4.33 12.62 2.24
CA ALA A 24 -3.62 12.01 1.11
C ALA A 24 -2.81 10.77 1.51
N GLN A 25 -2.39 10.65 2.76
CA GLN A 25 -1.55 9.54 3.24
C GLN A 25 -2.31 8.23 3.39
N SER A 26 -3.59 8.24 3.73
CA SER A 26 -4.38 7.01 3.86
C SER A 26 -4.75 6.38 2.51
N ALA A 27 -4.91 7.17 1.46
CA ALA A 27 -5.18 6.68 0.10
C ALA A 27 -3.95 6.03 -0.55
N ASP A 28 -2.75 6.45 -0.13
CA ASP A 28 -1.49 5.94 -0.68
C ASP A 28 -0.99 4.65 -0.01
N GLU A 29 -1.58 4.28 1.13
CA GLU A 29 -1.24 3.03 1.83
C GLU A 29 -2.00 1.81 1.31
N GLN A 30 -3.16 2.00 0.71
CA GLN A 30 -4.11 0.98 0.33
C GLN A 30 -4.23 0.85 -1.18
N ILE A 31 -4.42 -0.38 -1.64
CA ILE A 31 -4.81 -0.68 -3.03
C ILE A 31 -6.05 -1.56 -3.03
N SER A 32 -6.95 -1.36 -4.01
CA SER A 32 -8.10 -2.24 -4.19
C SER A 32 -7.66 -3.66 -4.57
N LEU A 33 -8.47 -4.65 -4.19
CA LEU A 33 -8.17 -6.04 -4.54
C LEU A 33 -8.12 -6.25 -6.06
N LEU A 34 -8.98 -5.56 -6.81
CA LEU A 34 -9.01 -5.65 -8.27
C LEU A 34 -7.74 -5.09 -8.91
N ASP A 35 -7.29 -3.92 -8.45
CA ASP A 35 -6.07 -3.31 -8.99
C ASP A 35 -4.82 -4.09 -8.58
N ALA A 36 -4.79 -4.63 -7.35
CA ALA A 36 -3.73 -5.51 -6.89
C ALA A 36 -3.62 -6.74 -7.79
N ARG A 37 -4.74 -7.38 -8.11
CA ARG A 37 -4.77 -8.51 -9.03
C ARG A 37 -4.29 -8.13 -10.42
N ARG A 38 -4.76 -7.01 -10.97
CA ARG A 38 -4.34 -6.55 -12.31
C ARG A 38 -2.84 -6.33 -12.39
N LEU A 39 -2.25 -5.67 -11.40
CA LEU A 39 -0.82 -5.43 -11.34
C LEU A 39 -0.03 -6.73 -11.19
N HIS A 40 -0.49 -7.63 -10.36
CA HIS A 40 0.14 -8.94 -10.16
C HIS A 40 0.09 -9.79 -11.43
N ASP A 41 -1.08 -9.92 -12.06
CA ASP A 41 -1.27 -10.71 -13.28
C ASP A 41 -0.44 -10.16 -14.45
N ALA A 42 -0.23 -8.84 -14.49
CA ALA A 42 0.61 -8.17 -15.48
C ALA A 42 2.12 -8.26 -15.18
N GLY A 43 2.52 -8.84 -14.04
CA GLY A 43 3.92 -8.82 -13.59
C GLY A 43 4.45 -7.44 -13.23
N ALA A 44 3.55 -6.48 -12.96
CA ALA A 44 3.87 -5.09 -12.68
C ALA A 44 3.99 -4.77 -11.18
N ALA A 45 3.76 -5.74 -10.33
CA ALA A 45 3.91 -5.62 -8.88
C ALA A 45 4.34 -6.96 -8.26
N VAL A 46 4.98 -6.90 -7.11
CA VAL A 46 5.30 -8.07 -6.29
C VAL A 46 4.20 -8.23 -5.24
N LEU A 47 3.43 -9.31 -5.33
CA LEU A 47 2.43 -9.67 -4.33
C LEU A 47 3.09 -10.54 -3.25
N ILE A 48 2.97 -10.13 -2.00
CA ILE A 48 3.51 -10.83 -0.83
C ILE A 48 2.36 -11.24 0.08
N ASP A 49 2.16 -12.54 0.23
CA ASP A 49 1.17 -13.11 1.14
C ASP A 49 1.81 -13.32 2.52
N ILE A 50 1.40 -12.47 3.48
CA ILE A 50 1.94 -12.49 4.83
C ILE A 50 1.13 -13.36 5.81
N ARG A 51 0.18 -14.14 5.30
CA ARG A 51 -0.55 -15.12 6.14
C ARG A 51 0.40 -16.18 6.67
N GLU A 52 -0.03 -16.90 7.69
CA GLU A 52 0.77 -17.96 8.28
C GLU A 52 0.73 -19.25 7.42
N PRO A 53 1.70 -20.17 7.56
CA PRO A 53 1.79 -21.40 6.77
C PRO A 53 0.51 -22.25 6.80
N ILE A 54 -0.19 -22.30 7.93
CA ILE A 54 -1.47 -23.02 8.05
C ILE A 54 -2.55 -22.42 7.16
N GLU A 55 -2.52 -21.13 6.94
CA GLU A 55 -3.45 -20.42 6.04
C GLU A 55 -3.03 -20.61 4.58
N HIS A 56 -1.73 -20.64 4.28
CA HIS A 56 -1.22 -20.95 2.94
C HIS A 56 -1.63 -22.33 2.48
N ALA A 57 -1.78 -23.30 3.40
CA ALA A 57 -2.24 -24.64 3.09
C ALA A 57 -3.66 -24.68 2.48
N THR A 58 -4.45 -23.64 2.68
CA THR A 58 -5.79 -23.51 2.07
C THR A 58 -5.76 -23.00 0.62
N GLY A 59 -4.61 -22.63 0.11
CA GLY A 59 -4.39 -22.10 -1.23
C GLY A 59 -3.79 -20.70 -1.20
N VAL A 60 -3.02 -20.39 -2.25
CA VAL A 60 -2.32 -19.13 -2.44
C VAL A 60 -2.52 -18.61 -3.85
N VAL A 61 -2.26 -17.34 -4.07
CA VAL A 61 -2.24 -16.76 -5.42
C VAL A 61 -1.00 -17.25 -6.15
N SER A 62 -1.17 -17.75 -7.37
CA SER A 62 -0.03 -18.20 -8.19
C SER A 62 0.99 -17.07 -8.37
N GLY A 63 2.27 -17.34 -8.13
CA GLY A 63 3.35 -16.36 -8.25
C GLY A 63 3.48 -15.38 -7.08
N ALA A 64 2.60 -15.42 -6.09
CA ALA A 64 2.77 -14.63 -4.88
C ALA A 64 3.97 -15.15 -4.06
N ARG A 65 4.73 -14.24 -3.45
CA ARG A 65 5.75 -14.60 -2.48
C ARG A 65 5.09 -14.90 -1.14
N LEU A 66 5.50 -15.98 -0.51
CA LEU A 66 4.98 -16.39 0.80
C LEU A 66 5.97 -15.93 1.87
N LEU A 67 5.57 -14.92 2.64
CA LEU A 67 6.38 -14.35 3.70
C LEU A 67 5.54 -14.26 4.98
N PRO A 68 5.43 -15.35 5.74
CA PRO A 68 4.63 -15.38 6.96
C PRO A 68 5.01 -14.26 7.92
N MET A 69 4.02 -13.60 8.50
CA MET A 69 4.22 -12.47 9.42
C MET A 69 5.08 -12.87 10.62
N SER A 70 4.97 -14.11 11.11
CA SER A 70 5.82 -14.67 12.17
C SER A 70 7.31 -14.76 11.80
N GLN A 71 7.64 -14.76 10.51
CA GLN A 71 9.01 -14.86 10.01
C GLN A 71 9.52 -13.52 9.46
N LEU A 72 8.70 -12.49 9.48
CA LEU A 72 8.98 -11.23 8.80
C LEU A 72 10.30 -10.59 9.25
N ASN A 73 10.55 -10.54 10.56
CA ASN A 73 11.77 -9.91 11.10
C ASN A 73 13.07 -10.58 10.61
N GLN A 74 13.03 -11.88 10.37
CA GLN A 74 14.19 -12.65 9.90
C GLN A 74 14.34 -12.56 8.37
N ARG A 75 13.27 -12.22 7.66
CA ARG A 75 13.17 -12.29 6.21
C ARG A 75 12.86 -10.93 5.56
N LEU A 76 13.07 -9.83 6.27
CA LEU A 76 12.81 -8.47 5.76
C LEU A 76 13.48 -8.18 4.42
N ARG A 77 14.68 -8.74 4.19
CA ARG A 77 15.41 -8.60 2.92
C ARG A 77 14.68 -9.18 1.70
N GLU A 78 13.65 -9.99 1.90
CA GLU A 78 12.84 -10.55 0.82
C GLU A 78 11.79 -9.54 0.31
N ILE A 79 11.54 -8.46 1.04
CA ILE A 79 10.74 -7.34 0.54
C ILE A 79 11.62 -6.53 -0.40
N PRO A 80 11.26 -6.41 -1.68
CA PRO A 80 12.02 -5.60 -2.63
C PRO A 80 12.08 -4.14 -2.18
N MET A 81 13.29 -3.57 -2.18
CA MET A 81 13.53 -2.18 -1.80
C MET A 81 13.69 -1.26 -3.03
N ASP A 82 13.54 -1.81 -4.24
CA ASP A 82 13.45 -1.00 -5.45
C ASP A 82 12.14 -0.21 -5.46
N SER A 83 12.26 1.10 -5.29
CA SER A 83 11.09 2.00 -5.24
C SER A 83 10.29 2.06 -6.53
N LYS A 84 10.79 1.52 -7.63
CA LYS A 84 10.12 1.49 -8.93
C LYS A 84 9.14 0.33 -9.06
N THR A 85 9.32 -0.74 -8.27
CA THR A 85 8.46 -1.90 -8.29
C THR A 85 7.47 -1.85 -7.13
N PRO A 86 6.17 -1.67 -7.37
CA PRO A 86 5.17 -1.74 -6.32
C PRO A 86 5.20 -3.07 -5.59
N VAL A 87 5.12 -3.03 -4.27
CA VAL A 87 5.01 -4.21 -3.41
C VAL A 87 3.64 -4.19 -2.74
N LEU A 88 2.93 -5.30 -2.82
CA LEU A 88 1.55 -5.43 -2.35
C LEU A 88 1.49 -6.48 -1.25
N LEU A 89 1.22 -6.06 -0.02
CA LEU A 89 1.04 -6.96 1.12
C LEU A 89 -0.41 -7.42 1.20
N ILE A 90 -0.63 -8.72 1.12
CA ILE A 90 -1.95 -9.32 1.28
C ILE A 90 -1.98 -10.24 2.50
N CYS A 91 -3.07 -10.20 3.24
CA CYS A 91 -3.35 -11.13 4.32
C CYS A 91 -4.77 -11.68 4.16
N ARG A 92 -5.35 -12.24 5.20
CA ARG A 92 -6.73 -12.77 5.12
C ARG A 92 -7.77 -11.71 4.79
N THR A 93 -7.69 -10.55 5.41
CA THR A 93 -8.57 -9.39 5.17
C THR A 93 -7.75 -8.18 4.75
N GLN A 94 -7.43 -7.26 5.64
CA GLN A 94 -6.45 -6.18 5.49
C GLN A 94 -5.81 -5.79 6.83
N ASN A 95 -6.29 -6.34 7.94
CA ASN A 95 -5.90 -5.88 9.27
C ASN A 95 -4.42 -6.14 9.55
N ARG A 96 -3.92 -7.35 9.28
CA ARG A 96 -2.51 -7.70 9.48
C ARG A 96 -1.60 -6.96 8.50
N SER A 97 -1.97 -6.89 7.23
CA SER A 97 -1.16 -6.23 6.20
C SER A 97 -1.07 -4.73 6.40
N SER A 98 -2.15 -4.06 6.81
CA SER A 98 -2.12 -2.63 7.14
C SER A 98 -1.29 -2.35 8.39
N ALA A 99 -1.45 -3.15 9.44
CA ALA A 99 -0.66 -3.02 10.66
C ALA A 99 0.84 -3.28 10.40
N THR A 100 1.16 -4.29 9.60
CA THR A 100 2.53 -4.61 9.19
C THR A 100 3.17 -3.45 8.43
N LEU A 101 2.48 -2.89 7.43
CA LEU A 101 2.99 -1.76 6.67
C LEU A 101 3.29 -0.55 7.57
N ARG A 102 2.37 -0.21 8.46
CA ARG A 102 2.55 0.91 9.40
C ARG A 102 3.72 0.67 10.36
N ALA A 103 3.89 -0.55 10.85
CA ALA A 103 5.01 -0.91 11.69
C ALA A 103 6.36 -0.80 10.94
N LEU A 104 6.43 -1.29 9.69
CA LEU A 104 7.63 -1.18 8.85
C LEU A 104 8.00 0.29 8.61
N ARG A 105 7.04 1.12 8.24
CA ARG A 105 7.25 2.56 8.02
C ARG A 105 7.71 3.27 9.28
N LYS A 106 7.06 3.00 10.41
CA LYS A 106 7.41 3.61 11.70
C LYS A 106 8.80 3.22 12.19
N GLN A 107 9.18 1.96 12.04
CA GLN A 107 10.44 1.44 12.60
C GLN A 107 11.62 1.61 11.66
N LEU A 108 11.41 1.53 10.36
CA LEU A 108 12.46 1.45 9.36
C LEU A 108 12.47 2.63 8.37
N GLY A 109 11.56 3.57 8.54
CA GLY A 109 11.47 4.79 7.75
C GLY A 109 10.34 4.79 6.73
N GLU A 110 9.53 5.83 6.75
CA GLU A 110 8.37 6.04 5.87
C GLU A 110 8.75 5.95 4.40
N GLN A 111 9.83 6.63 4.01
CA GLN A 111 10.27 6.72 2.62
C GLN A 111 10.81 5.40 2.07
N ASN A 112 11.38 4.55 2.92
CA ASN A 112 11.92 3.25 2.51
C ASN A 112 10.81 2.28 2.07
N TYR A 113 9.59 2.50 2.52
CA TYR A 113 8.43 1.67 2.23
C TYR A 113 7.31 2.43 1.50
N ALA A 114 7.62 3.55 0.86
CA ALA A 114 6.65 4.36 0.12
C ALA A 114 6.03 3.61 -1.08
N HIS A 115 6.76 2.65 -1.66
CA HIS A 115 6.32 1.78 -2.76
C HIS A 115 5.51 0.57 -2.29
N VAL A 116 5.34 0.38 -0.99
CA VAL A 116 4.61 -0.75 -0.40
C VAL A 116 3.19 -0.32 -0.04
N ARG A 117 2.20 -1.12 -0.42
CA ARG A 117 0.78 -0.92 -0.12
C ARG A 117 0.17 -2.19 0.46
N PHE A 118 -0.89 -2.05 1.25
CA PHE A 118 -1.67 -3.22 1.66
C PHE A 118 -2.91 -3.37 0.78
N VAL A 119 -3.29 -4.63 0.55
CA VAL A 119 -4.44 -4.98 -0.30
C VAL A 119 -5.71 -5.00 0.55
N HIS A 120 -6.70 -4.22 0.15
CA HIS A 120 -8.02 -4.22 0.78
C HIS A 120 -8.77 -5.53 0.50
N GLY A 121 -9.54 -6.03 1.48
CA GLY A 121 -10.36 -7.24 1.35
C GLY A 121 -9.60 -8.55 1.47
N GLY A 122 -8.34 -8.59 1.08
CA GLY A 122 -7.45 -9.72 1.25
C GLY A 122 -7.89 -11.03 0.60
N MET A 123 -7.33 -12.15 1.08
CA MET A 123 -7.60 -13.49 0.54
C MET A 123 -9.03 -13.97 0.79
N SER A 124 -9.72 -13.46 1.81
CA SER A 124 -11.15 -13.77 2.02
C SER A 124 -12.00 -13.28 0.86
N GLU A 125 -11.80 -12.04 0.44
CA GLU A 125 -12.54 -11.49 -0.70
C GLU A 125 -12.09 -12.13 -2.02
N TRP A 126 -10.79 -12.44 -2.18
CA TRP A 126 -10.26 -13.19 -3.32
C TRP A 126 -11.01 -14.49 -3.52
N ALA A 127 -11.16 -15.28 -2.44
CA ALA A 127 -11.90 -16.54 -2.47
C ALA A 127 -13.40 -16.36 -2.72
N GLN A 128 -14.04 -15.36 -2.11
CA GLN A 128 -15.46 -15.04 -2.32
C GLN A 128 -15.77 -14.68 -3.78
N ARG A 129 -14.82 -14.05 -4.47
CA ARG A 129 -14.96 -13.74 -5.90
C ARG A 129 -14.72 -14.94 -6.81
N GLY A 130 -14.38 -16.11 -6.26
CA GLY A 130 -14.06 -17.31 -7.02
C GLY A 130 -12.79 -17.16 -7.87
N TRP A 131 -11.88 -16.29 -7.48
CA TRP A 131 -10.63 -16.09 -8.22
C TRP A 131 -9.66 -17.24 -7.99
N PRO A 132 -8.83 -17.58 -9.00
CA PRO A 132 -7.97 -18.76 -8.93
C PRO A 132 -6.99 -18.71 -7.75
N MET A 133 -6.85 -19.85 -7.09
CA MET A 133 -5.81 -20.15 -6.10
C MET A 133 -5.15 -21.47 -6.46
N VAL A 134 -3.90 -21.62 -6.09
CA VAL A 134 -3.11 -22.83 -6.30
C VAL A 134 -2.65 -23.40 -4.96
N PRO A 135 -2.34 -24.70 -4.89
CA PRO A 135 -1.68 -25.27 -3.71
C PRO A 135 -0.36 -24.55 -3.41
N THR A 136 -0.01 -24.49 -2.13
CA THR A 136 1.30 -23.98 -1.73
C THR A 136 2.41 -24.74 -2.45
N PRO A 137 3.38 -24.06 -3.09
CA PRO A 137 4.54 -24.72 -3.67
C PRO A 137 5.25 -25.59 -2.64
N LYS A 138 5.65 -26.77 -3.03
CA LYS A 138 6.50 -27.62 -2.16
C LYS A 138 7.87 -26.96 -2.05
N PRO A 139 8.51 -27.04 -0.85
CA PRO A 139 9.85 -26.52 -0.65
C PRO A 139 10.89 -27.21 -1.54
#